data_e30532aaa0cf7d54be33f16975496832
#
_entry.id   e30532aaa0cf7d54be33f16975496832
#
_cell.length_a   1.000
_cell.length_b   1.000
_cell.length_c   1.000
_cell.angle_alpha   90.00
_cell.angle_beta   90.00
_cell.angle_gamma   90.00
#
_symmetry.space_group_name_H-M   'P 1'
#
loop_
_entity.id
_entity.type
_entity.pdbx_description
1 polymer ?
#
loop_
_entity_poly.entity_id
_entity_poly.type
_entity_poly.pdbx_seq_one_letter_code
_entity_poly.pdbx_strand_id
1 'polypeptide(L)'
;MKKNLVHVIYPADKVVSFVHYSDDTVENILESIFGMFNHGSNSESELFLKSNYRSLSVNDIVGINDKYYLCESFGWKEVTAEFVNDLEEEVENNSNMVHSPWHALQDVMWNRRESLMETV
;
A
#
# COMPACT_ATOMS: atom_id res chain seq x y z
N MET A 1 10.75 17.47 15.25
CA MET A 1 10.50 16.68 14.03
C MET A 1 9.06 16.88 13.57
N LYS A 2 8.87 16.87 12.26
CA LYS A 2 7.55 17.03 11.66
C LYS A 2 6.69 15.81 11.97
N LYS A 3 5.43 16.06 12.32
CA LYS A 3 4.42 15.03 12.54
C LYS A 3 3.78 14.65 11.20
N ASN A 4 3.89 13.39 10.83
CA ASN A 4 3.27 12.87 9.61
C ASN A 4 2.17 11.88 9.97
N LEU A 5 0.99 12.05 9.39
CA LEU A 5 -0.10 11.09 9.52
C LEU A 5 0.06 10.04 8.42
N VAL A 6 0.23 8.79 8.81
CA VAL A 6 0.51 7.70 7.88
C VAL A 6 -0.65 6.71 7.87
N HIS A 7 -1.03 6.28 6.67
CA HIS A 7 -2.01 5.22 6.45
C HIS A 7 -1.37 4.13 5.60
N VAL A 8 -1.22 2.94 6.17
CA VAL A 8 -0.83 1.76 5.38
C VAL A 8 -2.12 1.10 4.92
N ILE A 9 -2.33 1.05 3.61
CA ILE A 9 -3.57 0.61 3.00
C ILE A 9 -3.34 -0.72 2.28
N TYR A 10 -3.97 -1.77 2.81
CA TYR A 10 -4.07 -3.07 2.16
C TYR A 10 -5.40 -3.10 1.42
N PRO A 11 -5.42 -2.90 0.08
CA PRO A 11 -6.68 -2.67 -0.64
C PRO A 11 -7.75 -3.74 -0.38
N ALA A 12 -8.95 -3.28 -0.07
CA ALA A 12 -10.12 -4.10 0.26
C ALA A 12 -9.94 -5.02 1.47
N ASP A 13 -8.88 -4.80 2.26
CA ASP A 13 -8.60 -5.62 3.45
C ASP A 13 -8.61 -4.75 4.70
N LYS A 14 -7.60 -3.91 4.88
CA LYS A 14 -7.52 -3.07 6.08
C LYS A 14 -6.71 -1.82 5.84
N VAL A 15 -6.91 -0.84 6.72
CA VAL A 15 -6.11 0.38 6.78
C VAL A 15 -5.54 0.50 8.18
N VAL A 16 -4.24 0.70 8.29
CA VAL A 16 -3.55 0.91 9.56
C VAL A 16 -3.04 2.34 9.59
N SER A 17 -3.50 3.14 10.56
CA SER A 17 -3.14 4.55 10.66
C SER A 17 -2.31 4.81 11.91
N PHE A 18 -1.27 5.61 11.76
CA PHE A 18 -0.42 5.98 12.89
C PHE A 18 0.32 7.29 12.59
N VAL A 19 0.96 7.84 13.61
CA VAL A 19 1.77 9.05 13.48
C VAL A 19 3.24 8.66 13.41
N HIS A 20 3.95 9.22 12.43
CA HIS A 20 5.39 9.01 12.25
C HIS A 20 6.10 10.36 12.27
N TYR A 21 7.01 10.53 13.19
CA TYR A 21 7.75 11.79 13.34
C TYR A 21 9.04 11.72 12.51
N SER A 22 9.16 12.59 11.51
CA SER A 22 10.35 12.65 10.66
C SER A 22 10.38 13.94 9.88
N ASP A 23 11.58 14.49 9.69
CA ASP A 23 11.83 15.62 8.78
C ASP A 23 12.46 15.16 7.47
N ASP A 24 12.51 13.86 7.24
CA ASP A 24 13.18 13.28 6.07
C ASP A 24 12.34 13.48 4.79
N THR A 25 12.92 13.10 3.66
CA THR A 25 12.21 13.15 2.37
C THR A 25 11.09 12.13 2.36
N VAL A 26 10.10 12.36 1.50
CA VAL A 26 8.97 11.43 1.34
C VAL A 26 9.49 10.04 0.95
N GLU A 27 10.45 9.96 0.03
CA GLU A 27 11.04 8.69 -0.40
C GLU A 27 11.65 7.93 0.78
N ASN A 28 12.40 8.61 1.64
CA ASN A 28 13.01 7.97 2.80
C ASN A 28 11.97 7.56 3.85
N ILE A 29 10.92 8.37 4.02
CA ILE A 29 9.81 8.00 4.91
C ILE A 29 9.12 6.75 4.38
N LEU A 30 8.84 6.67 3.08
CA LEU A 30 8.21 5.51 2.46
C LEU A 30 9.05 4.24 2.65
N GLU A 31 10.37 4.34 2.46
CA GLU A 31 11.27 3.21 2.68
C GLU A 31 11.29 2.78 4.15
N SER A 32 11.24 3.73 5.08
CA SER A 32 11.14 3.43 6.52
C SER A 32 9.84 2.70 6.83
N ILE A 33 8.71 3.18 6.31
CA ILE A 33 7.41 2.54 6.50
C ILE A 33 7.41 1.12 5.91
N PHE A 34 8.01 0.95 4.74
CA PHE A 34 8.14 -0.36 4.11
C PHE A 34 8.89 -1.35 5.03
N GLY A 35 10.01 -0.92 5.61
CA GLY A 35 10.77 -1.73 6.56
C GLY A 35 9.98 -2.06 7.82
N MET A 36 9.25 -1.07 8.36
CA MET A 36 8.43 -1.24 9.57
C MET A 36 7.31 -2.27 9.38
N PHE A 37 6.85 -2.49 8.15
CA PHE A 37 5.73 -3.36 7.83
C PHE A 37 6.16 -4.57 6.99
N ASN A 38 7.41 -5.00 7.13
CA ASN A 38 7.91 -6.19 6.43
C ASN A 38 8.60 -7.16 7.38
N HIS A 39 8.16 -8.42 7.35
CA HIS A 39 8.78 -9.49 8.12
C HIS A 39 10.21 -9.72 7.64
N GLY A 40 11.15 -9.76 8.59
CA GLY A 40 12.56 -10.02 8.27
C GLY A 40 13.37 -8.80 7.87
N SER A 41 12.80 -7.60 7.95
CA SER A 41 13.52 -6.37 7.62
C SER A 41 14.53 -5.94 8.69
N ASN A 42 14.40 -6.45 9.92
CA ASN A 42 15.11 -6.01 11.12
C ASN A 42 14.74 -4.59 11.56
N SER A 43 13.70 -4.02 10.97
CA SER A 43 13.17 -2.70 11.30
C SER A 43 11.69 -2.75 11.65
N GLU A 44 11.14 -3.95 11.85
CA GLU A 44 9.72 -4.16 12.09
C GLU A 44 9.24 -3.33 13.28
N SER A 45 8.13 -2.60 13.09
CA SER A 45 7.52 -1.85 14.17
C SER A 45 6.80 -2.78 15.13
N GLU A 46 6.68 -2.34 16.38
CA GLU A 46 5.94 -3.07 17.40
C GLU A 46 4.48 -3.25 16.98
N LEU A 47 3.90 -2.22 16.38
CA LEU A 47 2.53 -2.27 15.86
C LEU A 47 2.37 -3.43 14.86
N PHE A 48 3.31 -3.57 13.94
CA PHE A 48 3.28 -4.63 12.93
C PHE A 48 3.48 -6.02 13.57
N LEU A 49 4.46 -6.15 14.46
CA LEU A 49 4.79 -7.43 15.10
C LEU A 49 3.66 -7.96 15.98
N LYS A 50 2.88 -7.07 16.59
CA LYS A 50 1.75 -7.44 17.44
C LYS A 50 0.47 -7.71 16.67
N SER A 51 0.48 -7.52 15.36
CA SER A 51 -0.67 -7.74 14.50
C SER A 51 -0.52 -9.02 13.69
N ASN A 52 -1.57 -9.40 13.00
CA ASN A 52 -1.55 -10.49 12.03
C ASN A 52 -1.50 -9.95 10.60
N TYR A 53 -0.89 -8.78 10.41
CA TYR A 53 -0.78 -8.19 9.09
C TYR A 53 0.24 -8.95 8.25
N ARG A 54 -0.08 -9.15 6.99
CA ARG A 54 0.94 -9.60 6.04
C ARG A 54 1.91 -8.46 5.76
N SER A 55 3.08 -8.77 5.25
CA SER A 55 4.03 -7.75 4.84
C SER A 55 3.44 -6.85 3.77
N LEU A 56 3.76 -5.56 3.86
CA LEU A 56 3.44 -4.59 2.82
C LEU A 56 4.18 -5.00 1.55
N SER A 57 3.48 -4.99 0.42
CA SER A 57 4.04 -5.49 -0.84
C SER A 57 3.61 -4.65 -2.03
N VAL A 58 4.10 -5.01 -3.20
CA VAL A 58 3.74 -4.36 -4.47
C VAL A 58 2.22 -4.27 -4.61
N ASN A 59 1.73 -3.11 -5.04
CA ASN A 59 0.33 -2.73 -5.21
C ASN A 59 -0.39 -2.32 -3.93
N ASP A 60 0.23 -2.44 -2.76
CA ASP A 60 -0.29 -1.79 -1.56
C ASP A 60 -0.02 -0.28 -1.62
N ILE A 61 -0.71 0.46 -0.79
CA ILE A 61 -0.65 1.93 -0.83
C ILE A 61 -0.27 2.47 0.55
N VAL A 62 0.55 3.51 0.56
CA VAL A 62 0.87 4.26 1.78
C VAL A 62 0.42 5.71 1.58
N GLY A 63 -0.45 6.18 2.46
CA GLY A 63 -0.81 7.60 2.55
C GLY A 63 0.12 8.29 3.53
N ILE A 64 0.64 9.45 3.13
CA ILE A 64 1.40 10.33 4.01
C ILE A 64 0.78 11.72 3.93
N ASN A 65 0.19 12.12 5.04
CA ASN A 65 -0.59 13.35 5.13
C ASN A 65 -1.76 13.29 4.14
N ASP A 66 -1.78 14.13 3.10
CA ASP A 66 -2.87 14.16 2.13
C ASP A 66 -2.51 13.56 0.76
N LYS A 67 -1.39 12.86 0.68
CA LYS A 67 -0.94 12.24 -0.58
C LYS A 67 -0.83 10.73 -0.44
N TYR A 68 -0.99 10.03 -1.56
CA TYR A 68 -0.97 8.57 -1.62
C TYR A 68 0.11 8.07 -2.56
N TYR A 69 0.74 6.95 -2.18
CA TYR A 69 1.86 6.37 -2.93
C TYR A 69 1.64 4.87 -3.09
N LEU A 70 1.66 4.44 -4.34
CA LEU A 70 1.53 3.03 -4.71
C LEU A 70 2.90 2.37 -4.64
N CYS A 71 2.97 1.23 -3.94
CA CYS A 71 4.20 0.44 -3.89
C CYS A 71 4.38 -0.30 -5.22
N GLU A 72 5.51 -0.07 -5.88
CA GLU A 72 5.86 -0.73 -7.14
C GLU A 72 7.06 -1.66 -6.92
N SER A 73 7.41 -2.43 -7.93
CA SER A 73 8.57 -3.34 -7.85
C SER A 73 9.85 -2.57 -7.57
N PHE A 74 9.95 -1.35 -8.07
CA PHE A 74 11.06 -0.45 -7.81
C PHE A 74 10.50 0.92 -7.42
N GLY A 75 10.58 1.23 -6.13
CA GLY A 75 10.15 2.53 -5.63
C GLY A 75 8.66 2.70 -5.49
N TRP A 76 8.21 3.95 -5.57
CA TRP A 76 6.86 4.35 -5.26
C TRP A 76 6.34 5.32 -6.31
N LYS A 77 5.04 5.24 -6.58
CA LYS A 77 4.39 6.12 -7.54
C LYS A 77 3.28 6.90 -6.83
N GLU A 78 3.33 8.22 -6.89
CA GLU A 78 2.24 9.03 -6.35
C GLU A 78 0.97 8.78 -7.15
N VAL A 79 -0.14 8.53 -6.45
CA VAL A 79 -1.45 8.28 -7.05
C VAL A 79 -2.49 9.20 -6.41
N THR A 80 -3.64 9.36 -7.06
CA THR A 80 -4.71 10.20 -6.54
C THR A 80 -5.59 9.47 -5.54
N ALA A 81 -6.35 10.22 -4.75
CA ALA A 81 -7.37 9.62 -3.87
C ALA A 81 -8.42 8.86 -4.69
N GLU A 82 -8.75 9.38 -5.88
CA GLU A 82 -9.67 8.71 -6.79
C GLU A 82 -9.14 7.34 -7.22
N PHE A 83 -7.85 7.27 -7.56
CA PHE A 83 -7.20 5.99 -7.89
C PHE A 83 -7.35 4.99 -6.74
N VAL A 84 -7.10 5.43 -5.50
CA VAL A 84 -7.19 4.59 -4.31
C VAL A 84 -8.61 4.07 -4.13
N ASN A 85 -9.61 4.95 -4.24
CA ASN A 85 -11.02 4.57 -4.07
C ASN A 85 -11.47 3.60 -5.16
N ASP A 86 -11.09 3.84 -6.40
CA ASP A 86 -11.45 2.96 -7.51
C ASP A 86 -10.80 1.59 -7.36
N LEU A 87 -9.55 1.55 -6.92
CA LEU A 87 -8.84 0.28 -6.69
C LEU A 87 -9.49 -0.50 -5.55
N GLU A 88 -9.83 0.16 -4.44
CA GLU A 88 -10.51 -0.46 -3.32
C GLU A 88 -11.81 -1.13 -3.76
N GLU A 89 -12.64 -0.42 -4.51
CA GLU A 89 -13.92 -0.92 -4.99
C GLU A 89 -13.74 -2.10 -5.94
N GLU A 90 -12.82 -1.99 -6.88
CA GLU A 90 -12.57 -3.03 -7.87
C GLU A 90 -12.03 -4.31 -7.22
N VAL A 91 -11.11 -4.18 -6.28
CA VAL A 91 -10.54 -5.32 -5.54
C VAL A 91 -11.61 -5.97 -4.67
N GLU A 92 -12.44 -5.17 -3.99
CA GLU A 92 -13.52 -5.69 -3.16
C GLU A 92 -14.51 -6.52 -3.98
N ASN A 93 -14.90 -6.03 -5.15
CA ASN A 93 -15.81 -6.74 -6.05
C ASN A 93 -15.21 -8.06 -6.53
N ASN A 94 -13.91 -8.12 -6.76
CA ASN A 94 -13.24 -9.35 -7.19
C ASN A 94 -12.99 -10.33 -6.04
N SER A 95 -12.68 -9.84 -4.83
CA SER A 95 -12.40 -10.71 -3.69
C SER A 95 -13.62 -11.49 -3.21
N ASN A 96 -14.82 -10.95 -3.42
CA ASN A 96 -16.06 -11.61 -3.03
C ASN A 96 -16.35 -12.89 -3.81
N MET A 97 -15.62 -13.17 -4.88
CA MET A 97 -15.93 -14.30 -5.76
C MET A 97 -15.15 -15.56 -5.42
N VAL A 98 -13.84 -15.51 -5.21
CA VAL A 98 -13.04 -16.74 -5.01
C VAL A 98 -11.75 -16.55 -4.21
N HIS A 99 -11.20 -15.34 -4.11
CA HIS A 99 -9.85 -15.13 -3.63
C HIS A 99 -9.76 -14.17 -2.45
N SER A 100 -8.67 -14.28 -1.69
CA SER A 100 -8.34 -13.31 -0.65
C SER A 100 -8.14 -11.92 -1.26
N PRO A 101 -8.26 -10.85 -0.45
CA PRO A 101 -8.02 -9.49 -0.94
C PRO A 101 -6.66 -9.32 -1.62
N TRP A 102 -5.62 -9.98 -1.13
CA TRP A 102 -4.29 -9.89 -1.76
C TRP A 102 -4.28 -10.48 -3.17
N HIS A 103 -4.87 -11.67 -3.34
CA HIS A 103 -4.97 -12.30 -4.67
C HIS A 103 -5.80 -11.45 -5.64
N ALA A 104 -6.94 -10.96 -5.15
CA ALA A 104 -7.81 -10.10 -5.96
C ALA A 104 -7.08 -8.82 -6.39
N LEU A 105 -6.30 -8.22 -5.49
CA LEU A 105 -5.50 -7.04 -5.81
C LEU A 105 -4.51 -7.32 -6.94
N GLN A 106 -3.79 -8.43 -6.87
CA GLN A 106 -2.81 -8.78 -7.88
C GLN A 106 -3.48 -9.02 -9.24
N ASP A 107 -4.64 -9.67 -9.25
CA ASP A 107 -5.41 -9.92 -10.48
C ASP A 107 -5.92 -8.62 -11.11
N VAL A 108 -6.48 -7.73 -10.29
CA VAL A 108 -6.97 -6.42 -10.77
C VAL A 108 -5.83 -5.62 -11.40
N MET A 109 -4.70 -5.53 -10.73
CA MET A 109 -3.56 -4.76 -11.23
C MET A 109 -2.94 -5.40 -12.47
N TRP A 110 -2.89 -6.72 -12.54
CA TRP A 110 -2.44 -7.43 -13.74
C TRP A 110 -3.34 -7.13 -14.93
N ASN A 111 -4.65 -7.20 -14.75
CA ASN A 111 -5.61 -6.92 -15.80
C ASN A 111 -5.52 -5.48 -16.30
N ARG A 112 -5.28 -4.52 -15.41
CA ARG A 112 -5.06 -3.12 -15.79
C ARG A 112 -3.82 -2.97 -16.65
N ARG A 113 -2.74 -3.69 -16.33
CA ARG A 113 -1.49 -3.67 -17.09
C ARG A 113 -1.68 -4.25 -18.48
N GLU A 114 -2.37 -5.39 -18.59
CA GLU A 114 -2.67 -6.01 -19.87
C GLU A 114 -3.51 -5.11 -20.75
N SER A 115 -4.52 -4.48 -20.18
CA SER A 115 -5.40 -3.55 -20.90
C SER A 115 -4.61 -2.39 -21.49
N LEU A 116 -3.64 -1.84 -20.74
CA LEU A 116 -2.78 -0.78 -21.24
C LEU A 116 -1.85 -1.27 -22.36
N MET A 117 -1.38 -2.50 -22.29
CA MET A 117 -0.52 -3.09 -23.32
C MET A 117 -1.28 -3.36 -24.61
N GLU A 118 -2.55 -3.73 -24.52
CA GLU A 118 -3.39 -4.00 -25.68
C GLU A 118 -3.76 -2.74 -26.46
N THR A 119 -3.76 -1.58 -25.81
CA THR A 119 -4.10 -0.31 -26.44
C THR A 119 -2.91 0.38 -27.12
N VAL A 120 -1.73 -0.18 -26.99
CA VAL A 120 -0.51 0.29 -27.65
C VAL A 120 -0.28 -0.49 -28.97
#